data_b51c403b090a35e5bdce38fa7707b986
#
_entry.id   b51c403b090a35e5bdce38fa7707b986
#
_cell.length_a   1.000
_cell.length_b   1.000
_cell.length_c   1.000
_cell.angle_alpha   90.00
_cell.angle_beta   90.00
_cell.angle_gamma   90.00
#
_symmetry.space_group_name_H-M   'P 1'
#
loop_
_entity.id
_entity.type
_entity.pdbx_description
1 polymer ?
#
loop_
_entity_poly.entity_id
_entity_poly.type
_entity_poly.pdbx_seq_one_letter_code
_entity_poly.pdbx_strand_id
1 'polypeptide(L)'
;MPRRLLLNVILLWLIGNALRIPILAVPPVIPRIHTDLDMSATAVGVLGGLPVVLLATAALPGSLVIARLGPVRAVVAGLLIAALAGGLRGAIPNVAWLYAMTIAMAAGIAVAQPAMPALVRSWTPERIAFATAAYTNGFLTGGTLAVMLTLPVVLPLTHDSWQRALAVWSLPVFAIAVLVVFSSPPDTKSSGPARPRWWPDWKDGLIWRLGLTFGSVNAMYFGSNTFLPDYLTVHGRPDLISAALTALNFGQLPASFLLLGMASRLELRVWPFLAFGLTCVVSIIGIVVTASAWTVVWAAVLGFAAAGVFVLVLALPPLLRPAADVARISAAMMTVSYTLAMITAVASGAAWDLTGIPAAAFGPIAACALLLLFVPATISFERSAGVDR
;
A
#
# COMPACT_ATOMS: atom_id res chain seq x y z
N MET A 1 18.97 24.48 6.09
CA MET A 1 19.02 23.07 6.49
C MET A 1 20.45 22.57 6.32
N PRO A 2 21.09 21.90 7.31
CA PRO A 2 22.42 21.36 7.15
C PRO A 2 22.47 20.38 5.97
N ARG A 3 23.51 20.42 5.14
CA ARG A 3 23.63 19.61 3.90
C ARG A 3 23.42 18.10 4.16
N ARG A 4 23.91 17.58 5.28
CA ARG A 4 23.73 16.17 5.68
C ARG A 4 22.27 15.82 5.98
N LEU A 5 21.55 16.70 6.67
CA LEU A 5 20.13 16.48 6.97
C LEU A 5 19.27 16.44 5.69
N LEU A 6 19.54 17.33 4.73
CA LEU A 6 18.85 17.34 3.44
C LEU A 6 19.12 16.04 2.68
N LEU A 7 20.39 15.57 2.63
CA LEU A 7 20.75 14.31 1.99
C LEU A 7 20.00 13.12 2.62
N ASN A 8 19.97 13.03 3.95
CA ASN A 8 19.28 11.96 4.67
C ASN A 8 17.77 11.96 4.37
N VAL A 9 17.13 13.13 4.33
CA VAL A 9 15.71 13.25 3.98
C VAL A 9 15.44 12.84 2.54
N ILE A 10 16.31 13.23 1.59
CA ILE A 10 16.20 12.80 0.19
C ILE A 10 16.35 11.28 0.07
N LEU A 11 17.32 10.67 0.77
CA LEU A 11 17.47 9.21 0.78
C LEU A 11 16.25 8.51 1.33
N LEU A 12 15.68 8.99 2.45
CA LEU A 12 14.45 8.43 3.01
C LEU A 12 13.27 8.55 2.03
N TRP A 13 13.16 9.68 1.33
CA TRP A 13 12.14 9.89 0.30
C TRP A 13 12.32 8.94 -0.89
N LEU A 14 13.56 8.76 -1.37
CA LEU A 14 13.89 7.82 -2.44
C LEU A 14 13.59 6.37 -2.04
N ILE A 15 13.96 5.96 -0.82
CA ILE A 15 13.62 4.62 -0.31
C ILE A 15 12.10 4.44 -0.29
N GLY A 16 11.35 5.44 0.16
CA GLY A 16 9.89 5.43 0.08
C GLY A 16 9.36 5.14 -1.33
N ASN A 17 9.88 5.87 -2.35
CA ASN A 17 9.55 5.61 -3.75
C ASN A 17 9.86 4.16 -4.14
N ALA A 18 11.08 3.68 -3.83
CA ALA A 18 11.53 2.34 -4.19
C ALA A 18 10.67 1.22 -3.61
N LEU A 19 10.09 1.41 -2.43
CA LEU A 19 9.20 0.43 -1.79
C LEU A 19 7.81 0.34 -2.46
N ARG A 20 7.38 1.35 -3.21
CA ARG A 20 6.04 1.37 -3.81
C ARG A 20 6.03 1.11 -5.31
N ILE A 21 7.06 1.55 -6.02
CA ILE A 21 7.21 1.38 -7.47
C ILE A 21 6.95 -0.07 -7.93
N PRO A 22 7.59 -1.12 -7.36
CA PRO A 22 7.43 -2.48 -7.89
C PRO A 22 6.02 -3.04 -7.74
N ILE A 23 5.27 -2.56 -6.76
CA ILE A 23 3.88 -2.97 -6.52
C ILE A 23 2.96 -2.32 -7.55
N LEU A 24 3.08 -1.00 -7.74
CA LEU A 24 2.16 -0.21 -8.54
C LEU A 24 2.56 -0.11 -10.03
N ALA A 25 3.70 -0.66 -10.42
CA ALA A 25 4.04 -0.85 -11.84
C ALA A 25 3.21 -1.95 -12.53
N VAL A 26 2.59 -2.87 -11.76
CA VAL A 26 1.80 -3.99 -12.31
C VAL A 26 0.40 -3.56 -12.75
N PRO A 27 -0.40 -2.82 -11.98
CA PRO A 27 -1.77 -2.48 -12.33
C PRO A 27 -1.98 -2.00 -13.77
N PRO A 28 -1.19 -1.05 -14.33
CA PRO A 28 -1.41 -0.58 -15.70
C PRO A 28 -1.24 -1.65 -16.77
N VAL A 29 -0.45 -2.69 -16.51
CA VAL A 29 -0.14 -3.76 -17.47
C VAL A 29 -0.92 -5.04 -17.21
N ILE A 30 -1.80 -5.08 -16.21
CA ILE A 30 -2.65 -6.24 -15.89
C ILE A 30 -3.40 -6.77 -17.13
N PRO A 31 -4.07 -5.94 -17.96
CA PRO A 31 -4.79 -6.46 -19.13
C PRO A 31 -3.89 -7.23 -20.10
N ARG A 32 -2.64 -6.80 -20.26
CA ARG A 32 -1.66 -7.50 -21.10
C ARG A 32 -1.17 -8.80 -20.45
N ILE A 33 -0.88 -8.78 -19.15
CA ILE A 33 -0.49 -9.99 -18.40
C ILE A 33 -1.63 -11.01 -18.44
N HIS A 34 -2.87 -10.55 -18.23
CA HIS A 34 -4.08 -11.37 -18.25
C HIS A 34 -4.22 -12.10 -19.58
N THR A 35 -4.09 -11.37 -20.70
CA THR A 35 -4.20 -11.93 -22.06
C THR A 35 -3.01 -12.83 -22.41
N ASP A 36 -1.76 -12.38 -22.16
CA ASP A 36 -0.55 -13.10 -22.56
C ASP A 36 -0.35 -14.43 -21.82
N LEU A 37 -0.80 -14.51 -20.56
CA LEU A 37 -0.65 -15.69 -19.73
C LEU A 37 -1.94 -16.50 -19.56
N ASP A 38 -3.01 -16.12 -20.28
CA ASP A 38 -4.34 -16.76 -20.20
C ASP A 38 -4.80 -16.97 -18.75
N MET A 39 -4.71 -15.89 -17.95
CA MET A 39 -5.04 -15.92 -16.53
C MET A 39 -6.55 -15.81 -16.34
N SER A 40 -7.12 -16.46 -15.32
CA SER A 40 -8.47 -16.13 -14.86
C SER A 40 -8.48 -14.82 -14.07
N ALA A 41 -9.64 -14.19 -13.91
CA ALA A 41 -9.78 -13.00 -13.06
C ALA A 41 -9.42 -13.31 -11.58
N THR A 42 -9.68 -14.54 -11.12
CA THR A 42 -9.20 -15.02 -9.81
C THR A 42 -7.67 -15.00 -9.72
N ALA A 43 -6.98 -15.46 -10.77
CA ALA A 43 -5.53 -15.45 -10.81
C ALA A 43 -4.96 -14.01 -10.82
N VAL A 44 -5.63 -13.07 -11.50
CA VAL A 44 -5.32 -11.63 -11.44
C VAL A 44 -5.52 -11.09 -10.01
N GLY A 45 -6.60 -11.47 -9.35
CA GLY A 45 -6.86 -11.13 -7.96
C GLY A 45 -5.77 -11.63 -7.00
N VAL A 46 -5.30 -12.87 -7.20
CA VAL A 46 -4.14 -13.42 -6.46
C VAL A 46 -2.90 -12.57 -6.71
N LEU A 47 -2.59 -12.24 -7.97
CA LEU A 47 -1.43 -11.41 -8.32
C LEU A 47 -1.45 -10.04 -7.61
N GLY A 48 -2.59 -9.38 -7.59
CA GLY A 48 -2.77 -8.09 -6.92
C GLY A 48 -2.71 -8.18 -5.39
N GLY A 49 -3.15 -9.30 -4.81
CA GLY A 49 -3.18 -9.55 -3.37
C GLY A 49 -1.85 -10.07 -2.78
N LEU A 50 -1.01 -10.76 -3.56
CA LEU A 50 0.25 -11.34 -3.09
C LEU A 50 1.17 -10.36 -2.37
N PRO A 51 1.45 -9.14 -2.88
CA PRO A 51 2.30 -8.19 -2.18
C PRO A 51 1.73 -7.80 -0.81
N VAL A 52 0.42 -7.72 -0.72
CA VAL A 52 -0.29 -7.23 0.46
C VAL A 52 -0.24 -8.25 1.61
N VAL A 53 -0.47 -9.53 1.31
CA VAL A 53 -0.42 -10.59 2.34
C VAL A 53 0.99 -10.80 2.89
N LEU A 54 2.02 -10.59 2.05
CA LEU A 54 3.40 -10.68 2.52
C LEU A 54 3.78 -9.54 3.45
N LEU A 55 3.24 -8.34 3.23
CA LEU A 55 3.40 -7.23 4.18
C LEU A 55 2.76 -7.56 5.55
N ALA A 56 1.68 -8.34 5.58
CA ALA A 56 1.06 -8.82 6.82
C ALA A 56 1.92 -9.83 7.57
N THR A 57 2.45 -10.82 6.85
CA THR A 57 3.12 -11.99 7.44
C THR A 57 4.59 -11.73 7.75
N ALA A 58 5.24 -10.84 7.02
CA ALA A 58 6.68 -10.60 7.14
C ALA A 58 7.06 -9.55 8.19
N ALA A 59 6.11 -8.96 8.90
CA ALA A 59 6.42 -8.02 9.99
C ALA A 59 7.31 -8.66 11.09
N LEU A 60 7.07 -9.95 11.40
CA LEU A 60 7.87 -10.71 12.38
C LEU A 60 9.24 -11.12 11.84
N PRO A 61 9.35 -11.85 10.69
CA PRO A 61 10.64 -12.17 10.09
C PRO A 61 11.46 -10.92 9.77
N GLY A 62 10.83 -9.85 9.27
CA GLY A 62 11.49 -8.57 8.98
C GLY A 62 12.14 -7.95 10.21
N SER A 63 11.47 -7.96 11.36
CA SER A 63 12.04 -7.46 12.61
C SER A 63 13.27 -8.26 13.08
N LEU A 64 13.29 -9.57 12.88
CA LEU A 64 14.45 -10.42 13.16
C LEU A 64 15.63 -10.11 12.24
N VAL A 65 15.36 -9.89 10.96
CA VAL A 65 16.40 -9.48 9.99
C VAL A 65 16.98 -8.12 10.39
N ILE A 66 16.14 -7.15 10.73
CA ILE A 66 16.57 -5.82 11.21
C ILE A 66 17.42 -5.94 12.49
N ALA A 67 17.00 -6.78 13.43
CA ALA A 67 17.74 -6.99 14.67
C ALA A 67 19.13 -7.61 14.46
N ARG A 68 19.30 -8.46 13.43
CA ARG A 68 20.57 -9.13 13.14
C ARG A 68 21.49 -8.31 12.24
N LEU A 69 20.95 -7.70 11.19
CA LEU A 69 21.73 -7.00 10.16
C LEU A 69 21.88 -5.50 10.42
N GLY A 70 21.00 -4.92 11.24
CA GLY A 70 20.81 -3.47 11.35
C GLY A 70 19.85 -2.92 10.28
N PRO A 71 19.26 -1.73 10.53
CA PRO A 71 18.22 -1.16 9.68
C PRO A 71 18.71 -0.79 8.26
N VAL A 72 19.93 -0.27 8.10
CA VAL A 72 20.47 0.09 6.77
C VAL A 72 20.64 -1.15 5.91
N ARG A 73 21.32 -2.18 6.43
CA ARG A 73 21.57 -3.41 5.68
C ARG A 73 20.26 -4.14 5.37
N ALA A 74 19.28 -4.11 6.28
CA ALA A 74 17.97 -4.70 6.05
C ALA A 74 17.24 -4.00 4.88
N VAL A 75 17.26 -2.66 4.83
CA VAL A 75 16.68 -1.90 3.72
C VAL A 75 17.41 -2.20 2.40
N VAL A 76 18.73 -2.17 2.40
CA VAL A 76 19.52 -2.46 1.18
C VAL A 76 19.22 -3.87 0.67
N ALA A 77 19.31 -4.88 1.53
CA ALA A 77 19.02 -6.27 1.14
C ALA A 77 17.57 -6.41 0.63
N GLY A 78 16.60 -5.81 1.32
CA GLY A 78 15.20 -5.83 0.90
C GLY A 78 14.98 -5.15 -0.46
N LEU A 79 15.57 -3.98 -0.69
CA LEU A 79 15.48 -3.29 -1.99
C LEU A 79 16.18 -4.05 -3.12
N LEU A 80 17.32 -4.67 -2.86
CA LEU A 80 18.01 -5.51 -3.87
C LEU A 80 17.17 -6.72 -4.23
N ILE A 81 16.60 -7.43 -3.25
CA ILE A 81 15.69 -8.54 -3.50
C ILE A 81 14.46 -8.04 -4.29
N ALA A 82 13.88 -6.91 -3.89
CA ALA A 82 12.72 -6.35 -4.57
C ALA A 82 13.03 -5.94 -6.02
N ALA A 83 14.21 -5.35 -6.26
CA ALA A 83 14.64 -4.96 -7.61
C ALA A 83 14.90 -6.18 -8.50
N LEU A 84 15.68 -7.14 -8.01
CA LEU A 84 16.04 -8.34 -8.78
C LEU A 84 14.79 -9.18 -9.10
N ALA A 85 14.01 -9.54 -8.07
CA ALA A 85 12.80 -10.32 -8.27
C ALA A 85 11.75 -9.54 -9.09
N GLY A 86 11.60 -8.24 -8.84
CA GLY A 86 10.73 -7.36 -9.61
C GLY A 86 11.07 -7.33 -11.10
N GLY A 87 12.35 -7.25 -11.44
CA GLY A 87 12.84 -7.26 -12.83
C GLY A 87 12.72 -8.63 -13.51
N LEU A 88 12.83 -9.71 -12.75
CA LEU A 88 12.76 -11.07 -13.26
C LEU A 88 11.32 -11.59 -13.41
N ARG A 89 10.29 -10.83 -12.98
CA ARG A 89 8.88 -11.28 -13.07
C ARG A 89 8.45 -11.69 -14.48
N GLY A 90 8.96 -11.02 -15.49
CA GLY A 90 8.66 -11.30 -16.88
C GLY A 90 9.68 -12.19 -17.60
N ALA A 91 10.69 -12.73 -16.92
CA ALA A 91 11.75 -13.51 -17.57
C ALA A 91 11.28 -14.85 -18.13
N ILE A 92 10.27 -15.45 -17.52
CA ILE A 92 9.62 -16.67 -17.99
C ILE A 92 8.12 -16.38 -18.13
N PRO A 93 7.50 -16.63 -19.30
CA PRO A 93 6.08 -16.38 -19.53
C PRO A 93 5.21 -17.49 -18.89
N ASN A 94 5.16 -17.51 -17.57
CA ASN A 94 4.45 -18.50 -16.78
C ASN A 94 3.89 -17.88 -15.51
N VAL A 95 2.63 -18.19 -15.19
CA VAL A 95 1.92 -17.67 -14.01
C VAL A 95 2.61 -18.01 -12.70
N ALA A 96 3.09 -19.28 -12.56
CA ALA A 96 3.76 -19.70 -11.33
C ALA A 96 5.09 -18.94 -11.12
N TRP A 97 5.84 -18.69 -12.21
CA TRP A 97 7.03 -17.84 -12.16
C TRP A 97 6.72 -16.41 -11.78
N LEU A 98 5.70 -15.80 -12.38
CA LEU A 98 5.26 -14.46 -12.06
C LEU A 98 4.88 -14.33 -10.59
N TYR A 99 4.17 -15.32 -10.05
CA TYR A 99 3.82 -15.37 -8.62
C TYR A 99 5.05 -15.53 -7.74
N ALA A 100 5.93 -16.47 -8.05
CA ALA A 100 7.15 -16.71 -7.27
C ALA A 100 8.03 -15.46 -7.18
N MET A 101 8.21 -14.77 -8.31
CA MET A 101 8.98 -13.52 -8.34
C MET A 101 8.25 -12.36 -7.66
N THR A 102 6.91 -12.31 -7.73
CA THR A 102 6.10 -11.34 -6.98
C THR A 102 6.20 -11.57 -5.48
N ILE A 103 6.19 -12.83 -5.02
CA ILE A 103 6.41 -13.22 -3.63
C ILE A 103 7.80 -12.79 -3.17
N ALA A 104 8.85 -13.11 -3.93
CA ALA A 104 10.22 -12.71 -3.60
C ALA A 104 10.40 -11.20 -3.53
N MET A 105 9.83 -10.47 -4.51
CA MET A 105 9.82 -9.00 -4.52
C MET A 105 9.13 -8.43 -3.28
N ALA A 106 7.94 -8.94 -2.96
CA ALA A 106 7.17 -8.48 -1.83
C ALA A 106 7.82 -8.83 -0.49
N ALA A 107 8.50 -9.99 -0.39
CA ALA A 107 9.31 -10.33 0.78
C ALA A 107 10.46 -9.34 1.00
N GLY A 108 11.12 -8.90 -0.07
CA GLY A 108 12.12 -7.83 0.00
C GLY A 108 11.56 -6.53 0.56
N ILE A 109 10.39 -6.10 0.07
CA ILE A 109 9.69 -4.90 0.57
C ILE A 109 9.29 -5.08 2.03
N ALA A 110 8.77 -6.25 2.40
CA ALA A 110 8.31 -6.56 3.74
C ALA A 110 9.45 -6.61 4.79
N VAL A 111 10.68 -6.84 4.36
CA VAL A 111 11.89 -6.69 5.20
C VAL A 111 12.31 -5.22 5.30
N ALA A 112 12.28 -4.47 4.19
CA ALA A 112 12.78 -3.09 4.15
C ALA A 112 11.82 -2.09 4.83
N GLN A 113 10.52 -2.24 4.65
CA GLN A 113 9.52 -1.28 5.13
C GLN A 113 9.50 -1.10 6.65
N PRO A 114 9.55 -2.14 7.50
CA PRO A 114 9.59 -1.99 8.95
C PRO A 114 10.88 -1.33 9.48
N ALA A 115 11.95 -1.29 8.69
CA ALA A 115 13.19 -0.62 9.07
C ALA A 115 13.11 0.92 8.94
N MET A 116 12.13 1.45 8.20
CA MET A 116 12.02 2.90 7.94
C MET A 116 11.93 3.76 9.20
N PRO A 117 11.09 3.45 10.21
CA PRO A 117 11.05 4.23 11.44
C PRO A 117 12.39 4.26 12.20
N ALA A 118 13.15 3.17 12.14
CA ALA A 118 14.48 3.10 12.76
C ALA A 118 15.49 3.99 12.02
N LEU A 119 15.46 4.00 10.67
CA LEU A 119 16.28 4.90 9.85
C LEU A 119 15.94 6.37 10.10
N VAL A 120 14.66 6.71 10.13
CA VAL A 120 14.21 8.08 10.42
C VAL A 120 14.77 8.54 11.76
N ARG A 121 14.65 7.71 12.80
CA ARG A 121 15.15 8.05 14.14
C ARG A 121 16.66 8.19 14.19
N SER A 122 17.42 7.35 13.48
CA SER A 122 18.88 7.39 13.49
C SER A 122 19.46 8.47 12.58
N TRP A 123 18.84 8.74 11.42
CA TRP A 123 19.39 9.68 10.43
C TRP A 123 18.94 11.12 10.63
N THR A 124 17.78 11.31 11.27
CA THR A 124 17.14 12.63 11.44
C THR A 124 16.53 12.81 12.83
N PRO A 125 17.30 12.60 13.93
CA PRO A 125 16.77 12.62 15.29
C PRO A 125 16.11 13.95 15.67
N GLU A 126 16.58 15.06 15.10
CA GLU A 126 16.07 16.40 15.34
C GLU A 126 14.78 16.73 14.57
N ARG A 127 14.42 15.92 13.56
CA ARG A 127 13.31 16.19 12.64
C ARG A 127 12.52 14.93 12.26
N ILE A 128 12.24 14.09 13.23
CA ILE A 128 11.57 12.78 13.04
C ILE A 128 10.25 12.92 12.27
N ALA A 129 9.38 13.86 12.69
CA ALA A 129 8.07 14.04 12.04
C ALA A 129 8.21 14.46 10.57
N PHE A 130 9.13 15.39 10.26
CA PHE A 130 9.38 15.85 8.90
C PHE A 130 9.93 14.72 8.02
N ALA A 131 10.89 13.95 8.52
CA ALA A 131 11.48 12.84 7.77
C ALA A 131 10.48 11.68 7.58
N THR A 132 9.61 11.44 8.57
CA THR A 132 8.50 10.50 8.43
C THR A 132 7.54 10.94 7.32
N ALA A 133 7.15 12.20 7.31
CA ALA A 133 6.32 12.77 6.25
C ALA A 133 7.01 12.66 4.87
N ALA A 134 8.34 12.89 4.82
CA ALA A 134 9.09 12.79 3.58
C ALA A 134 9.08 11.38 3.00
N TYR A 135 9.41 10.34 3.77
CA TYR A 135 9.37 8.97 3.23
C TYR A 135 7.95 8.50 2.90
N THR A 136 6.95 8.92 3.69
CA THR A 136 5.54 8.63 3.38
C THR A 136 5.11 9.29 2.07
N ASN A 137 5.51 10.56 1.84
CA ASN A 137 5.32 11.20 0.55
C ASN A 137 6.04 10.43 -0.57
N GLY A 138 7.24 9.91 -0.30
CA GLY A 138 7.95 9.03 -1.24
C GLY A 138 7.12 7.80 -1.63
N PHE A 139 6.44 7.14 -0.69
CA PHE A 139 5.51 6.05 -1.01
C PHE A 139 4.42 6.48 -2.01
N LEU A 140 3.78 7.60 -1.73
CA LEU A 140 2.69 8.11 -2.58
C LEU A 140 3.21 8.51 -3.96
N THR A 141 4.33 9.21 -4.02
CA THR A 141 4.96 9.66 -5.26
C THR A 141 5.42 8.48 -6.12
N GLY A 142 6.13 7.51 -5.52
CA GLY A 142 6.61 6.33 -6.23
C GLY A 142 5.47 5.50 -6.85
N GLY A 143 4.39 5.33 -6.09
CA GLY A 143 3.19 4.66 -6.59
C GLY A 143 2.51 5.41 -7.73
N THR A 144 2.31 6.72 -7.55
CA THR A 144 1.71 7.58 -8.58
C THR A 144 2.55 7.62 -9.85
N LEU A 145 3.88 7.77 -9.75
CA LEU A 145 4.78 7.75 -10.90
C LEU A 145 4.71 6.42 -11.65
N ALA A 146 4.67 5.30 -10.93
CA ALA A 146 4.58 3.99 -11.55
C ALA A 146 3.30 3.85 -12.38
N VAL A 147 2.13 4.19 -11.84
CA VAL A 147 0.86 4.07 -12.61
C VAL A 147 0.75 5.11 -13.72
N MET A 148 1.24 6.33 -13.49
CA MET A 148 1.13 7.43 -14.44
C MET A 148 2.02 7.24 -15.68
N LEU A 149 3.25 6.76 -15.48
CA LEU A 149 4.25 6.71 -16.54
C LEU A 149 4.33 5.36 -17.26
N THR A 150 3.74 4.29 -16.71
CA THR A 150 3.87 2.95 -17.30
C THR A 150 3.30 2.91 -18.72
N LEU A 151 2.04 3.30 -18.94
CA LEU A 151 1.41 3.20 -20.25
C LEU A 151 1.92 4.25 -21.26
N PRO A 152 2.03 5.56 -20.89
CA PRO A 152 2.40 6.57 -21.88
C PRO A 152 3.91 6.66 -22.18
N VAL A 153 4.76 6.17 -21.26
CA VAL A 153 6.23 6.35 -21.39
C VAL A 153 6.96 5.02 -21.40
N VAL A 154 6.84 4.21 -20.33
CA VAL A 154 7.68 3.02 -20.17
C VAL A 154 7.32 1.94 -21.18
N LEU A 155 6.04 1.73 -21.42
CA LEU A 155 5.56 0.68 -22.31
C LEU A 155 5.95 0.94 -23.78
N PRO A 156 5.78 2.14 -24.37
CA PRO A 156 6.31 2.46 -25.69
C PRO A 156 7.84 2.30 -25.79
N LEU A 157 8.59 2.74 -24.78
CA LEU A 157 10.05 2.59 -24.73
C LEU A 157 10.48 1.11 -24.70
N THR A 158 9.62 0.22 -24.24
CA THR A 158 9.89 -1.22 -24.14
C THR A 158 9.23 -2.04 -25.25
N HIS A 159 8.84 -1.39 -26.36
CA HIS A 159 8.17 -2.02 -27.52
C HIS A 159 6.92 -2.79 -27.09
N ASP A 160 6.08 -2.16 -26.26
CA ASP A 160 4.82 -2.69 -25.74
C ASP A 160 4.92 -4.00 -24.93
N SER A 161 6.13 -4.37 -24.49
CA SER A 161 6.36 -5.55 -23.66
C SER A 161 6.19 -5.24 -22.17
N TRP A 162 5.18 -5.81 -21.53
CA TRP A 162 4.98 -5.71 -20.09
C TRP A 162 6.15 -6.29 -19.29
N GLN A 163 6.78 -7.36 -19.80
CA GLN A 163 7.95 -8.00 -19.20
C GLN A 163 9.11 -7.02 -19.07
N ARG A 164 9.44 -6.34 -20.16
CA ARG A 164 10.49 -5.32 -20.20
C ARG A 164 10.11 -4.08 -19.37
N ALA A 165 8.83 -3.69 -19.39
CA ALA A 165 8.35 -2.56 -18.59
C ALA A 165 8.56 -2.80 -17.08
N LEU A 166 8.27 -4.00 -16.58
CA LEU A 166 8.54 -4.37 -15.20
C LEU A 166 10.05 -4.39 -14.88
N ALA A 167 10.87 -4.85 -15.82
CA ALA A 167 12.33 -4.80 -15.68
C ALA A 167 12.85 -3.36 -15.61
N VAL A 168 12.36 -2.46 -16.47
CA VAL A 168 12.70 -1.03 -16.44
C VAL A 168 12.34 -0.39 -15.10
N TRP A 169 11.15 -0.68 -14.56
CA TRP A 169 10.76 -0.18 -13.23
C TRP A 169 11.60 -0.71 -12.07
N SER A 170 12.31 -1.82 -12.26
CA SER A 170 13.25 -2.34 -11.27
C SER A 170 14.59 -1.59 -11.25
N LEU A 171 14.96 -0.91 -12.33
CA LEU A 171 16.22 -0.14 -12.40
C LEU A 171 16.29 1.00 -11.38
N PRO A 172 15.30 1.89 -11.25
CA PRO A 172 15.34 2.93 -10.22
C PRO A 172 15.38 2.33 -8.81
N VAL A 173 14.72 1.21 -8.54
CA VAL A 173 14.76 0.53 -7.24
C VAL A 173 16.17 0.03 -6.95
N PHE A 174 16.81 -0.60 -7.93
CA PHE A 174 18.20 -1.04 -7.84
C PHE A 174 19.17 0.14 -7.64
N ALA A 175 19.02 1.19 -8.43
CA ALA A 175 19.84 2.39 -8.31
C ALA A 175 19.73 3.05 -6.93
N ILE A 176 18.52 3.11 -6.38
CA ILE A 176 18.29 3.63 -5.02
C ILE A 176 18.96 2.71 -3.98
N ALA A 177 18.87 1.38 -4.12
CA ALA A 177 19.56 0.46 -3.22
C ALA A 177 21.06 0.69 -3.21
N VAL A 178 21.67 0.84 -4.40
CA VAL A 178 23.11 1.16 -4.57
C VAL A 178 23.44 2.52 -3.96
N LEU A 179 22.62 3.54 -4.21
CA LEU A 179 22.81 4.87 -3.64
C LEU A 179 22.80 4.83 -2.10
N VAL A 180 21.88 4.06 -1.50
CA VAL A 180 21.83 3.88 -0.04
C VAL A 180 23.11 3.22 0.47
N VAL A 181 23.67 2.23 -0.21
CA VAL A 181 24.95 1.59 0.18
C VAL A 181 26.07 2.62 0.32
N PHE A 182 26.19 3.54 -0.64
CA PHE A 182 27.31 4.49 -0.68
C PHE A 182 27.08 5.79 0.12
N SER A 183 25.82 6.14 0.37
CA SER A 183 25.47 7.46 0.93
C SER A 183 24.87 7.39 2.34
N SER A 184 24.56 6.19 2.86
CA SER A 184 23.95 6.07 4.19
C SER A 184 24.94 6.34 5.31
N PRO A 185 24.51 6.98 6.41
CA PRO A 185 25.29 7.02 7.65
C PRO A 185 25.56 5.59 8.17
N PRO A 186 26.69 5.37 8.87
CA PRO A 186 26.97 4.07 9.48
C PRO A 186 25.87 3.67 10.47
N ASP A 187 25.56 2.36 10.49
CA ASP A 187 24.58 1.80 11.42
C ASP A 187 25.01 2.06 12.89
N THR A 188 24.24 2.85 13.59
CA THR A 188 24.35 2.91 15.06
C THR A 188 23.65 1.67 15.61
N LYS A 189 24.41 0.80 16.28
CA LYS A 189 23.83 -0.37 16.98
C LYS A 189 22.77 0.13 17.96
N SER A 190 21.51 -0.09 17.63
CA SER A 190 20.41 0.14 18.56
C SER A 190 20.46 -0.96 19.62
N SER A 191 20.96 -0.62 20.80
CA SER A 191 20.72 -1.39 22.01
C SER A 191 19.26 -1.21 22.37
N GLY A 192 18.40 -2.07 21.80
CA GLY A 192 16.97 -2.06 22.10
C GLY A 192 16.70 -2.51 23.53
N PRO A 193 15.78 -1.86 24.25
CA PRO A 193 15.32 -2.33 25.55
C PRO A 193 14.51 -3.62 25.46
N ALA A 194 14.33 -4.26 26.61
CA ALA A 194 13.67 -5.52 26.87
C ALA A 194 12.49 -5.88 25.94
N ARG A 195 12.42 -7.17 25.59
CA ARG A 195 11.43 -7.81 24.72
C ARG A 195 10.00 -7.39 25.08
N PRO A 196 9.33 -6.52 24.28
CA PRO A 196 7.93 -6.24 24.50
C PRO A 196 7.12 -7.52 24.25
N ARG A 197 5.98 -7.66 24.90
CA ARG A 197 4.99 -8.68 24.56
C ARG A 197 4.58 -8.44 23.10
N TRP A 198 5.09 -9.28 22.18
CA TRP A 198 4.89 -9.10 20.75
C TRP A 198 3.62 -9.79 20.23
N TRP A 199 3.11 -10.82 20.96
CA TRP A 199 1.94 -11.57 20.54
C TRP A 199 0.64 -10.77 20.81
N PRO A 200 -0.21 -10.55 19.79
CA PRO A 200 -1.47 -9.84 19.95
C PRO A 200 -2.45 -10.60 20.83
N ASP A 201 -3.27 -9.88 21.55
CA ASP A 201 -4.44 -10.44 22.22
C ASP A 201 -5.62 -10.47 21.25
N TRP A 202 -5.76 -11.57 20.54
CA TRP A 202 -6.81 -11.76 19.53
C TRP A 202 -8.23 -11.75 20.10
N LYS A 203 -8.42 -11.77 21.42
CA LYS A 203 -9.71 -11.62 22.08
C LYS A 203 -10.13 -10.15 22.22
N ASP A 204 -9.17 -9.21 22.07
CA ASP A 204 -9.49 -7.78 22.10
C ASP A 204 -10.28 -7.37 20.85
N GLY A 205 -11.57 -7.07 21.05
CA GLY A 205 -12.47 -6.64 19.98
C GLY A 205 -12.02 -5.35 19.26
N LEU A 206 -11.18 -4.51 19.89
CA LEU A 206 -10.65 -3.32 19.27
C LEU A 206 -9.73 -3.66 18.10
N ILE A 207 -8.91 -4.71 18.22
CA ILE A 207 -8.03 -5.18 17.13
C ILE A 207 -8.84 -5.49 15.87
N TRP A 208 -9.95 -6.21 16.01
CA TRP A 208 -10.82 -6.57 14.90
C TRP A 208 -11.51 -5.37 14.28
N ARG A 209 -12.03 -4.45 15.11
CA ARG A 209 -12.71 -3.24 14.63
C ARG A 209 -11.74 -2.33 13.88
N LEU A 210 -10.55 -2.07 14.41
CA LEU A 210 -9.51 -1.29 13.74
C LEU A 210 -9.00 -2.03 12.49
N GLY A 211 -8.74 -3.33 12.60
CA GLY A 211 -8.26 -4.17 11.51
C GLY A 211 -9.25 -4.25 10.35
N LEU A 212 -10.54 -4.41 10.61
CA LEU A 212 -11.58 -4.42 9.59
C LEU A 212 -11.78 -3.04 8.95
N THR A 213 -11.75 -1.96 9.74
CA THR A 213 -11.84 -0.59 9.21
C THR A 213 -10.65 -0.30 8.29
N PHE A 214 -9.44 -0.60 8.72
CA PHE A 214 -8.23 -0.41 7.94
C PHE A 214 -8.15 -1.36 6.74
N GLY A 215 -8.59 -2.60 6.92
CA GLY A 215 -8.66 -3.62 5.89
C GLY A 215 -9.63 -3.27 4.77
N SER A 216 -10.76 -2.69 5.10
CA SER A 216 -11.73 -2.21 4.12
C SER A 216 -11.11 -1.16 3.19
N VAL A 217 -10.35 -0.21 3.74
CA VAL A 217 -9.63 0.79 2.94
C VAL A 217 -8.59 0.16 2.03
N ASN A 218 -7.76 -0.73 2.59
CA ASN A 218 -6.73 -1.41 1.80
C ASN A 218 -7.33 -2.32 0.73
N ALA A 219 -8.43 -3.03 1.04
CA ALA A 219 -9.15 -3.86 0.08
C ALA A 219 -9.70 -3.04 -1.10
N MET A 220 -10.34 -1.90 -0.82
CA MET A 220 -10.82 -1.00 -1.86
C MET A 220 -9.68 -0.45 -2.71
N TYR A 221 -8.60 0.00 -2.08
CA TYR A 221 -7.46 0.58 -2.79
C TYR A 221 -6.74 -0.44 -3.69
N PHE A 222 -6.34 -1.58 -3.13
CA PHE A 222 -5.62 -2.61 -3.90
C PHE A 222 -6.55 -3.32 -4.89
N GLY A 223 -7.80 -3.60 -4.51
CA GLY A 223 -8.79 -4.19 -5.40
C GLY A 223 -9.08 -3.30 -6.60
N SER A 224 -9.30 -2.00 -6.39
CA SER A 224 -9.52 -1.06 -7.49
C SER A 224 -8.29 -0.91 -8.39
N ASN A 225 -7.07 -0.85 -7.84
CA ASN A 225 -5.86 -0.85 -8.66
C ASN A 225 -5.73 -2.13 -9.49
N THR A 226 -6.19 -3.28 -8.99
CA THR A 226 -6.10 -4.58 -9.67
C THR A 226 -7.13 -4.74 -10.78
N PHE A 227 -8.41 -4.43 -10.51
CA PHE A 227 -9.50 -4.77 -11.43
C PHE A 227 -9.95 -3.63 -12.34
N LEU A 228 -9.66 -2.36 -12.01
CA LEU A 228 -10.04 -1.22 -12.82
C LEU A 228 -9.43 -1.25 -14.25
N PRO A 229 -8.16 -1.66 -14.46
CA PRO A 229 -7.58 -1.78 -15.79
C PRO A 229 -8.31 -2.77 -16.70
N ASP A 230 -8.54 -4.00 -16.22
CA ASP A 230 -9.26 -5.02 -16.96
C ASP A 230 -10.72 -4.62 -17.21
N TYR A 231 -11.38 -4.04 -16.19
CA TYR A 231 -12.73 -3.52 -16.32
C TYR A 231 -12.86 -2.49 -17.45
N LEU A 232 -11.96 -1.51 -17.50
CA LEU A 232 -11.93 -0.50 -18.58
C LEU A 232 -11.60 -1.12 -19.92
N THR A 233 -10.73 -2.12 -19.98
CA THR A 233 -10.37 -2.81 -21.23
C THR A 233 -11.58 -3.53 -21.83
N VAL A 234 -12.32 -4.29 -21.02
CA VAL A 234 -13.51 -5.01 -21.45
C VAL A 234 -14.63 -4.04 -21.93
N HIS A 235 -14.72 -2.85 -21.32
CA HIS A 235 -15.66 -1.81 -21.75
C HIS A 235 -15.16 -0.96 -22.94
N GLY A 236 -14.07 -1.37 -23.60
CA GLY A 236 -13.51 -0.68 -24.79
C GLY A 236 -12.87 0.68 -24.46
N ARG A 237 -12.47 0.91 -23.22
CA ARG A 237 -11.85 2.16 -22.74
C ARG A 237 -10.43 1.97 -22.16
N PRO A 238 -9.53 1.24 -22.85
CA PRO A 238 -8.15 1.10 -22.39
C PRO A 238 -7.39 2.45 -22.34
N ASP A 239 -7.85 3.44 -23.12
CA ASP A 239 -7.35 4.81 -23.14
C ASP A 239 -7.43 5.50 -21.75
N LEU A 240 -8.39 5.13 -20.91
CA LEU A 240 -8.61 5.72 -19.59
C LEU A 240 -7.81 5.07 -18.46
N ILE A 241 -7.16 3.92 -18.69
CA ILE A 241 -6.48 3.16 -17.62
C ILE A 241 -5.44 4.03 -16.89
N SER A 242 -4.54 4.68 -17.65
CA SER A 242 -3.50 5.53 -17.06
C SER A 242 -4.10 6.69 -16.26
N ALA A 243 -5.09 7.37 -16.83
CA ALA A 243 -5.76 8.49 -16.18
C ALA A 243 -6.52 8.06 -14.92
N ALA A 244 -7.26 6.96 -14.96
CA ALA A 244 -8.03 6.45 -13.83
C ALA A 244 -7.14 5.96 -12.68
N LEU A 245 -6.10 5.20 -12.96
CA LEU A 245 -5.13 4.77 -11.96
C LEU A 245 -4.35 5.95 -11.37
N THR A 246 -3.95 6.91 -12.21
CA THR A 246 -3.30 8.14 -11.74
C THR A 246 -4.23 8.92 -10.83
N ALA A 247 -5.49 9.10 -11.22
CA ALA A 247 -6.50 9.80 -10.43
C ALA A 247 -6.75 9.12 -9.07
N LEU A 248 -6.86 7.79 -9.06
CA LEU A 248 -7.01 7.00 -7.83
C LEU A 248 -5.82 7.21 -6.87
N ASN A 249 -4.60 7.18 -7.38
CA ASN A 249 -3.39 7.29 -6.58
C ASN A 249 -3.07 8.75 -6.19
N PHE A 250 -3.21 9.69 -7.13
CA PHE A 250 -2.99 11.12 -6.88
C PHE A 250 -4.06 11.72 -5.96
N GLY A 251 -5.30 11.25 -6.04
CA GLY A 251 -6.41 11.68 -5.17
C GLY A 251 -6.13 11.52 -3.68
N GLN A 252 -5.20 10.64 -3.30
CA GLN A 252 -4.76 10.45 -1.91
C GLN A 252 -3.99 11.67 -1.36
N LEU A 253 -3.26 12.40 -2.21
CA LEU A 253 -2.42 13.52 -1.78
C LEU A 253 -3.23 14.66 -1.16
N PRO A 254 -4.29 15.19 -1.80
CA PRO A 254 -5.12 16.23 -1.21
C PRO A 254 -5.73 15.84 0.14
N ALA A 255 -6.17 14.57 0.28
CA ALA A 255 -6.69 14.07 1.55
C ALA A 255 -5.64 14.10 2.67
N SER A 256 -4.42 13.66 2.35
CA SER A 256 -3.31 13.66 3.32
C SER A 256 -2.98 15.08 3.79
N PHE A 257 -2.91 16.05 2.88
CA PHE A 257 -2.66 17.45 3.24
C PHE A 257 -3.80 18.08 4.03
N LEU A 258 -5.05 17.83 3.65
CA LEU A 258 -6.22 18.33 4.37
C LEU A 258 -6.23 17.82 5.82
N LEU A 259 -5.96 16.54 5.99
CA LEU A 259 -5.99 15.91 7.31
C LEU A 259 -4.79 16.28 8.18
N LEU A 260 -3.63 16.66 7.63
CA LEU A 260 -2.53 17.22 8.42
C LEU A 260 -2.97 18.44 9.25
N GLY A 261 -3.86 19.27 8.70
CA GLY A 261 -4.40 20.44 9.41
C GLY A 261 -5.63 20.17 10.29
N MET A 262 -6.33 19.04 10.06
CA MET A 262 -7.64 18.79 10.68
C MET A 262 -7.73 17.48 11.47
N ALA A 263 -6.72 16.62 11.44
CA ALA A 263 -6.76 15.30 12.03
C ALA A 263 -7.17 15.33 13.52
N SER A 264 -6.58 16.22 14.31
CA SER A 264 -6.88 16.36 15.74
C SER A 264 -8.34 16.69 16.06
N ARG A 265 -9.08 17.25 15.09
CA ARG A 265 -10.51 17.56 15.23
C ARG A 265 -11.43 16.41 14.79
N LEU A 266 -10.92 15.47 14.01
CA LEU A 266 -11.68 14.44 13.30
C LEU A 266 -11.42 13.02 13.82
N GLU A 267 -10.23 12.74 14.35
CA GLU A 267 -9.72 11.40 14.65
C GLU A 267 -10.53 10.60 15.69
N LEU A 268 -11.14 11.30 16.66
CA LEU A 268 -11.98 10.67 17.70
C LEU A 268 -13.48 10.84 17.45
N ARG A 269 -13.89 10.96 16.21
CA ARG A 269 -15.29 11.10 15.82
C ARG A 269 -15.69 10.02 14.80
N VAL A 270 -16.90 9.50 14.94
CA VAL A 270 -17.44 8.47 14.03
C VAL A 270 -17.79 9.06 12.66
N TRP A 271 -18.38 10.26 12.62
CA TRP A 271 -18.94 10.82 11.40
C TRP A 271 -17.97 10.97 10.20
N PRO A 272 -16.63 11.25 10.38
CA PRO A 272 -15.74 11.33 9.24
C PRO A 272 -15.55 9.97 8.56
N PHE A 273 -15.50 8.88 9.35
CA PHE A 273 -15.43 7.53 8.81
C PHE A 273 -16.68 7.19 8.00
N LEU A 274 -17.86 7.56 8.49
CA LEU A 274 -19.13 7.35 7.79
C LEU A 274 -19.20 8.18 6.50
N ALA A 275 -18.80 9.45 6.55
CA ALA A 275 -18.80 10.34 5.39
C ALA A 275 -17.85 9.83 4.30
N PHE A 276 -16.61 9.49 4.65
CA PHE A 276 -15.67 8.91 3.70
C PHE A 276 -16.12 7.52 3.23
N GLY A 277 -16.67 6.69 4.11
CA GLY A 277 -17.23 5.38 3.77
C GLY A 277 -18.35 5.49 2.73
N LEU A 278 -19.30 6.40 2.95
CA LEU A 278 -20.38 6.67 1.98
C LEU A 278 -19.83 7.18 0.65
N THR A 279 -18.84 8.06 0.69
CA THR A 279 -18.15 8.56 -0.50
C THR A 279 -17.48 7.42 -1.27
N CYS A 280 -16.86 6.45 -0.58
CA CYS A 280 -16.29 5.26 -1.21
C CYS A 280 -17.35 4.40 -1.90
N VAL A 281 -18.49 4.15 -1.23
CA VAL A 281 -19.61 3.39 -1.81
C VAL A 281 -20.10 4.07 -3.10
N VAL A 282 -20.38 5.38 -3.03
CA VAL A 282 -20.86 6.15 -4.19
C VAL A 282 -19.85 6.13 -5.32
N SER A 283 -18.55 6.25 -5.00
CA SER A 283 -17.49 6.22 -6.00
C SER A 283 -17.39 4.87 -6.71
N ILE A 284 -17.48 3.76 -5.98
CA ILE A 284 -17.45 2.41 -6.56
C ILE A 284 -18.67 2.20 -7.47
N ILE A 285 -19.86 2.60 -7.03
CA ILE A 285 -21.07 2.56 -7.85
C ILE A 285 -20.87 3.44 -9.10
N GLY A 286 -20.34 4.65 -8.95
CA GLY A 286 -20.05 5.55 -10.05
C GLY A 286 -19.08 4.95 -11.07
N ILE A 287 -18.01 4.26 -10.64
CA ILE A 287 -17.07 3.55 -11.52
C ILE A 287 -17.83 2.51 -12.36
N VAL A 288 -18.66 1.67 -11.70
CA VAL A 288 -19.35 0.56 -12.35
C VAL A 288 -20.45 1.03 -13.29
N VAL A 289 -21.22 2.07 -12.90
CA VAL A 289 -22.37 2.52 -13.69
C VAL A 289 -21.95 3.37 -14.89
N THR A 290 -20.89 4.16 -14.77
CA THR A 290 -20.57 5.14 -15.83
C THR A 290 -19.68 4.58 -16.93
N ALA A 291 -18.71 3.70 -16.63
CA ALA A 291 -17.74 3.09 -17.57
C ALA A 291 -17.26 4.06 -18.68
N SER A 292 -17.03 5.34 -18.34
CA SER A 292 -16.73 6.44 -19.25
C SER A 292 -15.63 7.34 -18.69
N ALA A 293 -15.41 8.53 -19.26
CA ALA A 293 -14.48 9.52 -18.71
C ALA A 293 -14.78 9.88 -17.24
N TRP A 294 -16.03 9.77 -16.79
CA TRP A 294 -16.41 9.93 -15.39
C TRP A 294 -15.77 8.92 -14.43
N THR A 295 -15.37 7.76 -14.93
CA THR A 295 -14.61 6.76 -14.15
C THR A 295 -13.34 7.37 -13.56
N VAL A 296 -12.68 8.28 -14.28
CA VAL A 296 -11.48 9.00 -13.79
C VAL A 296 -11.82 9.86 -12.58
N VAL A 297 -12.95 10.57 -12.62
CA VAL A 297 -13.42 11.40 -11.50
C VAL A 297 -13.77 10.52 -10.30
N TRP A 298 -14.53 9.45 -10.51
CA TRP A 298 -14.88 8.53 -9.44
C TRP A 298 -13.66 7.86 -8.81
N ALA A 299 -12.65 7.51 -9.62
CA ALA A 299 -11.39 6.97 -9.13
C ALA A 299 -10.63 7.99 -8.26
N ALA A 300 -10.59 9.28 -8.65
CA ALA A 300 -10.00 10.33 -7.83
C ALA A 300 -10.72 10.51 -6.50
N VAL A 301 -12.05 10.54 -6.51
CA VAL A 301 -12.89 10.67 -5.31
C VAL A 301 -12.73 9.45 -4.40
N LEU A 302 -12.66 8.23 -4.96
CA LEU A 302 -12.37 7.02 -4.21
C LEU A 302 -11.01 7.09 -3.53
N GLY A 303 -9.97 7.51 -4.26
CA GLY A 303 -8.62 7.68 -3.72
C GLY A 303 -8.57 8.69 -2.57
N PHE A 304 -9.25 9.83 -2.74
CA PHE A 304 -9.37 10.86 -1.70
C PHE A 304 -10.06 10.33 -0.44
N ALA A 305 -11.22 9.70 -0.60
CA ALA A 305 -12.01 9.20 0.52
C ALA A 305 -11.31 8.05 1.26
N ALA A 306 -10.70 7.11 0.50
CA ALA A 306 -9.92 6.02 1.07
C ALA A 306 -8.73 6.53 1.88
N ALA A 307 -7.98 7.52 1.36
CA ALA A 307 -6.88 8.13 2.11
C ALA A 307 -7.36 8.86 3.36
N GLY A 308 -8.54 9.45 3.32
CA GLY A 308 -9.16 10.07 4.49
C GLY A 308 -9.34 9.08 5.63
N VAL A 309 -9.96 7.93 5.37
CA VAL A 309 -10.10 6.87 6.38
C VAL A 309 -8.75 6.30 6.78
N PHE A 310 -7.83 6.08 5.81
CA PHE A 310 -6.50 5.53 6.05
C PHE A 310 -5.74 6.34 7.10
N VAL A 311 -5.67 7.66 6.94
CA VAL A 311 -4.96 8.56 7.87
C VAL A 311 -5.62 8.56 9.24
N LEU A 312 -6.95 8.63 9.30
CA LEU A 312 -7.67 8.64 10.57
C LEU A 312 -7.52 7.34 11.35
N VAL A 313 -7.64 6.19 10.68
CA VAL A 313 -7.55 4.89 11.37
C VAL A 313 -6.14 4.60 11.88
N LEU A 314 -5.09 5.04 11.18
CA LEU A 314 -3.71 4.89 11.64
C LEU A 314 -3.40 5.72 12.89
N ALA A 315 -4.12 6.81 13.12
CA ALA A 315 -3.98 7.61 14.31
C ALA A 315 -4.65 7.00 15.55
N LEU A 316 -5.59 6.05 15.40
CA LEU A 316 -6.39 5.52 16.51
C LEU A 316 -5.62 4.67 17.54
N PRO A 317 -4.70 3.75 17.16
CA PRO A 317 -4.01 2.93 18.15
C PRO A 317 -3.33 3.74 19.28
N PRO A 318 -2.52 4.78 18.97
CA PRO A 318 -1.90 5.58 20.03
C PRO A 318 -2.86 6.45 20.83
N LEU A 319 -4.06 6.74 20.31
CA LEU A 319 -5.07 7.54 20.99
C LEU A 319 -5.96 6.70 21.92
N LEU A 320 -6.15 5.43 21.57
CA LEU A 320 -7.10 4.55 22.27
C LEU A 320 -6.39 3.60 23.26
N ARG A 321 -5.06 3.51 23.23
CA ARG A 321 -4.31 2.56 24.07
C ARG A 321 -3.02 3.16 24.63
N PRO A 322 -2.55 2.67 25.80
CA PRO A 322 -1.26 3.07 26.38
C PRO A 322 -0.09 2.77 25.43
N ALA A 323 0.97 3.57 25.51
CA ALA A 323 2.14 3.50 24.63
C ALA A 323 2.77 2.08 24.54
N ALA A 324 2.73 1.31 25.65
CA ALA A 324 3.25 -0.06 25.69
C ALA A 324 2.50 -1.05 24.76
N ASP A 325 1.22 -0.80 24.48
CA ASP A 325 0.37 -1.68 23.68
C ASP A 325 0.25 -1.25 22.20
N VAL A 326 0.60 0.00 21.89
CA VAL A 326 0.41 0.60 20.55
C VAL A 326 1.05 -0.26 19.46
N ALA A 327 2.30 -0.66 19.62
CA ALA A 327 3.02 -1.45 18.62
C ALA A 327 2.33 -2.80 18.34
N ARG A 328 1.89 -3.47 19.41
CA ARG A 328 1.21 -4.78 19.34
C ARG A 328 -0.14 -4.69 18.64
N ILE A 329 -0.94 -3.67 18.97
CA ILE A 329 -2.26 -3.45 18.37
C ILE A 329 -2.13 -3.02 16.91
N SER A 330 -1.18 -2.14 16.61
CA SER A 330 -0.91 -1.72 15.23
C SER A 330 -0.48 -2.89 14.35
N ALA A 331 0.39 -3.78 14.85
CA ALA A 331 0.80 -4.98 14.12
C ALA A 331 -0.39 -5.92 13.86
N ALA A 332 -1.24 -6.16 14.87
CA ALA A 332 -2.43 -6.99 14.72
C ALA A 332 -3.44 -6.36 13.74
N MET A 333 -3.68 -5.06 13.85
CA MET A 333 -4.51 -4.30 12.92
C MET A 333 -4.01 -4.44 11.48
N MET A 334 -2.70 -4.34 11.24
CA MET A 334 -2.09 -4.54 9.93
C MET A 334 -2.32 -5.96 9.41
N THR A 335 -2.14 -6.97 10.26
CA THR A 335 -2.35 -8.38 9.90
C THR A 335 -3.79 -8.62 9.44
N VAL A 336 -4.79 -8.20 10.24
CA VAL A 336 -6.21 -8.32 9.87
C VAL A 336 -6.50 -7.55 8.57
N SER A 337 -5.98 -6.34 8.47
CA SER A 337 -6.20 -5.47 7.31
C SER A 337 -5.71 -6.08 6.00
N TYR A 338 -4.46 -6.51 5.97
CA TYR A 338 -3.87 -7.06 4.75
C TYR A 338 -4.43 -8.44 4.39
N THR A 339 -4.83 -9.22 5.39
CA THR A 339 -5.55 -10.47 5.17
C THR A 339 -6.91 -10.21 4.51
N LEU A 340 -7.67 -9.23 4.99
CA LEU A 340 -8.94 -8.83 4.37
C LEU A 340 -8.72 -8.35 2.93
N ALA A 341 -7.70 -7.53 2.68
CA ALA A 341 -7.40 -7.04 1.34
C ALA A 341 -7.07 -8.18 0.35
N MET A 342 -6.31 -9.19 0.78
CA MET A 342 -6.04 -10.39 -0.02
C MET A 342 -7.31 -11.19 -0.29
N ILE A 343 -8.10 -11.48 0.75
CA ILE A 343 -9.37 -12.20 0.60
C ILE A 343 -10.28 -11.46 -0.39
N THR A 344 -10.39 -10.14 -0.26
CA THR A 344 -11.22 -9.32 -1.16
C THR A 344 -10.73 -9.38 -2.60
N ALA A 345 -9.42 -9.30 -2.84
CA ALA A 345 -8.86 -9.37 -4.19
C ALA A 345 -9.16 -10.73 -4.87
N VAL A 346 -9.00 -11.84 -4.14
CA VAL A 346 -9.32 -13.19 -4.65
C VAL A 346 -10.83 -13.34 -4.86
N ALA A 347 -11.65 -12.90 -3.90
CA ALA A 347 -13.11 -12.96 -4.01
C ALA A 347 -13.64 -12.10 -5.17
N SER A 348 -13.01 -10.96 -5.45
CA SER A 348 -13.35 -10.10 -6.60
C SER A 348 -13.10 -10.79 -7.93
N GLY A 349 -11.94 -11.45 -8.06
CA GLY A 349 -11.66 -12.24 -9.26
C GLY A 349 -12.60 -13.44 -9.41
N ALA A 350 -12.84 -14.18 -8.31
CA ALA A 350 -13.78 -15.30 -8.30
C ALA A 350 -15.21 -14.87 -8.66
N ALA A 351 -15.66 -13.71 -8.17
CA ALA A 351 -16.97 -13.18 -8.52
C ALA A 351 -17.07 -12.89 -10.03
N TRP A 352 -16.01 -12.37 -10.63
CA TRP A 352 -15.95 -12.18 -12.07
C TRP A 352 -15.97 -13.52 -12.83
N ASP A 353 -15.09 -14.46 -12.47
CA ASP A 353 -14.98 -15.76 -13.14
C ASP A 353 -16.31 -16.57 -13.07
N LEU A 354 -16.98 -16.54 -11.91
CA LEU A 354 -18.24 -17.28 -11.72
C LEU A 354 -19.44 -16.68 -12.46
N THR A 355 -19.47 -15.35 -12.59
CA THR A 355 -20.61 -14.65 -13.20
C THR A 355 -20.39 -14.33 -14.67
N GLY A 356 -19.15 -14.30 -15.15
CA GLY A 356 -18.78 -13.78 -16.47
C GLY A 356 -18.96 -12.25 -16.59
N ILE A 357 -19.31 -11.55 -15.49
CA ILE A 357 -19.61 -10.12 -15.49
C ILE A 357 -18.44 -9.35 -14.87
N PRO A 358 -17.70 -8.50 -15.65
CA PRO A 358 -16.56 -7.73 -15.12
C PRO A 358 -16.89 -6.85 -13.92
N ALA A 359 -18.09 -6.28 -13.91
CA ALA A 359 -18.59 -5.46 -12.79
C ALA A 359 -18.71 -6.22 -11.47
N ALA A 360 -18.89 -7.56 -11.51
CA ALA A 360 -18.98 -8.39 -10.31
C ALA A 360 -17.71 -8.36 -9.46
N ALA A 361 -16.54 -8.09 -10.07
CA ALA A 361 -15.29 -7.91 -9.33
C ALA A 361 -15.36 -6.75 -8.31
N PHE A 362 -16.21 -5.75 -8.55
CA PHE A 362 -16.40 -4.65 -7.61
C PHE A 362 -17.37 -4.97 -6.48
N GLY A 363 -18.07 -6.12 -6.50
CA GLY A 363 -18.98 -6.55 -5.44
C GLY A 363 -18.28 -6.70 -4.07
N PRO A 364 -17.25 -7.54 -3.95
CA PRO A 364 -16.50 -7.66 -2.69
C PRO A 364 -15.81 -6.36 -2.27
N ILE A 365 -15.35 -5.54 -3.23
CA ILE A 365 -14.77 -4.21 -2.97
C ILE A 365 -15.84 -3.28 -2.36
N ALA A 366 -17.05 -3.27 -2.92
CA ALA A 366 -18.19 -2.50 -2.40
C ALA A 366 -18.63 -3.00 -1.02
N ALA A 367 -18.61 -4.31 -0.78
CA ALA A 367 -18.88 -4.87 0.56
C ALA A 367 -17.89 -4.33 1.60
N CYS A 368 -16.60 -4.19 1.26
CA CYS A 368 -15.64 -3.54 2.14
C CYS A 368 -15.95 -2.05 2.34
N ALA A 369 -16.42 -1.32 1.33
CA ALA A 369 -16.87 0.05 1.48
C ALA A 369 -18.09 0.16 2.44
N LEU A 370 -19.02 -0.77 2.35
CA LEU A 370 -20.16 -0.84 3.27
C LEU A 370 -19.72 -1.12 4.72
N LEU A 371 -18.69 -1.94 4.95
CA LEU A 371 -18.15 -2.16 6.30
C LEU A 371 -17.72 -0.85 6.96
N LEU A 372 -17.25 0.15 6.20
CA LEU A 372 -16.90 1.47 6.75
C LEU A 372 -18.10 2.26 7.28
N LEU A 373 -19.33 1.90 6.92
CA LEU A 373 -20.53 2.53 7.45
C LEU A 373 -20.96 1.94 8.80
N PHE A 374 -20.50 0.73 9.14
CA PHE A 374 -20.95 0.02 10.34
C PHE A 374 -19.82 -0.18 11.35
N VAL A 375 -18.66 -0.66 10.92
CA VAL A 375 -17.57 -1.05 11.83
C VAL A 375 -17.04 0.13 12.66
N PRO A 376 -16.73 1.31 12.09
CA PRO A 376 -16.26 2.45 12.88
C PRO A 376 -17.25 2.92 13.93
N ALA A 377 -18.56 2.79 13.68
CA ALA A 377 -19.60 3.16 14.64
C ALA A 377 -19.60 2.27 15.91
N THR A 378 -18.95 1.11 15.85
CA THR A 378 -18.82 0.21 17.00
C THR A 378 -17.58 0.48 17.85
N ILE A 379 -16.68 1.39 17.42
CA ILE A 379 -15.46 1.74 18.15
C ILE A 379 -15.83 2.75 19.25
N SER A 380 -15.43 2.46 20.50
CA SER A 380 -15.50 3.44 21.59
C SER A 380 -14.36 4.44 21.40
N PHE A 381 -14.70 5.69 21.10
CA PHE A 381 -13.73 6.77 20.88
C PHE A 381 -13.37 7.52 22.19
N GLU A 382 -13.39 6.82 23.34
CA GLU A 382 -12.93 7.37 24.60
C GLU A 382 -11.41 7.31 24.69
N ARG A 383 -10.77 8.45 24.99
CA ARG A 383 -9.31 8.48 25.24
C ARG A 383 -8.95 7.60 26.43
N SER A 384 -7.89 6.82 26.28
CA SER A 384 -7.32 6.10 27.42
C SER A 384 -6.82 7.10 28.48
N ALA A 385 -7.23 6.94 29.74
CA ALA A 385 -6.93 7.82 30.88
C ALA A 385 -5.42 7.92 31.24
N GLY A 386 -4.52 7.64 30.33
CA GLY A 386 -3.05 7.66 30.53
C GLY A 386 -2.26 8.46 29.51
N VAL A 387 -2.93 9.18 28.57
CA VAL A 387 -2.24 9.91 27.48
C VAL A 387 -1.82 11.34 27.89
N ASP A 388 -2.29 11.84 29.04
CA ASP A 388 -2.02 13.20 29.52
C ASP A 388 -0.89 13.26 30.58
N ARG A 389 0.13 12.38 30.49
CA ARG A 389 1.35 12.50 31.34
C ARG A 389 2.63 12.34 30.53
#